data_bdef077ab91c2f4141709c6574e30194
#
_entry.id   bdef077ab91c2f4141709c6574e30194
#
_cell.length_a   1.000
_cell.length_b   1.000
_cell.length_c   1.000
_cell.angle_alpha   90.00
_cell.angle_beta   90.00
_cell.angle_gamma   90.00
#
_symmetry.space_group_name_H-M   'P 1'
#
loop_
_entity.id
_entity.type
_entity.pdbx_description
1 polymer ?
#
loop_
_entity_poly.entity_id
_entity_poly.type
_entity_poly.pdbx_seq_one_letter_code
_entity_poly.pdbx_strand_id
1 'polypeptide(L)'
;MNKVISFGSCRFCGQNSLHDKDDFETVEQANECATLHCNCIEATKYQVQKKAEEDRQQAIKRAEEQIENLFGGGSASYGLLPVENIIKELILNSAIMIYDSLLKDVSINITSCLKVKISKSTKGKLTFVRSDAAVFKQEV
;
A
#
# COMPACT_ATOMS: atom_id res chain seq x y z
N MET A 1 -38.05 9.88 -4.51
CA MET A 1 -37.62 8.93 -5.56
C MET A 1 -36.15 9.13 -5.85
N ASN A 2 -35.36 8.11 -5.59
CA ASN A 2 -33.95 8.15 -5.96
C ASN A 2 -33.82 8.01 -7.48
N LYS A 3 -33.28 9.04 -8.11
CA LYS A 3 -32.96 8.98 -9.53
C LYS A 3 -31.79 8.00 -9.72
N VAL A 4 -32.06 6.93 -10.43
CA VAL A 4 -31.02 5.96 -10.82
C VAL A 4 -30.36 6.47 -12.09
N ILE A 5 -29.03 6.61 -12.06
CA ILE A 5 -28.24 7.03 -13.21
C ILE A 5 -27.57 5.76 -13.77
N SER A 6 -27.89 5.43 -15.01
CA SER A 6 -27.44 4.18 -15.64
C SER A 6 -26.29 4.34 -16.63
N PHE A 7 -25.91 5.58 -16.96
CA PHE A 7 -24.76 5.83 -17.85
C PHE A 7 -24.06 7.13 -17.51
N GLY A 8 -22.79 7.20 -17.88
CA GLY A 8 -21.97 8.39 -17.73
C GLY A 8 -21.13 8.63 -18.98
N SER A 9 -20.40 9.72 -18.97
CA SER A 9 -19.50 10.13 -20.06
C SER A 9 -18.07 10.20 -19.58
N CYS A 10 -17.13 9.79 -20.43
CA CYS A 10 -15.71 9.98 -20.17
C CYS A 10 -15.41 11.46 -19.97
N ARG A 11 -14.69 11.79 -18.89
CA ARG A 11 -14.34 13.17 -18.56
C ARG A 11 -13.40 13.84 -19.55
N PHE A 12 -12.70 13.05 -20.38
CA PHE A 12 -11.70 13.56 -21.33
C PHE A 12 -12.23 13.68 -22.73
N CYS A 13 -12.92 12.66 -23.25
CA CYS A 13 -13.40 12.66 -24.63
C CYS A 13 -14.92 12.82 -24.75
N GLY A 14 -15.66 12.77 -23.65
CA GLY A 14 -17.11 12.94 -23.64
C GLY A 14 -17.90 11.74 -24.18
N GLN A 15 -17.25 10.65 -24.53
CA GLN A 15 -17.92 9.47 -25.05
C GLN A 15 -18.76 8.80 -23.96
N ASN A 16 -20.01 8.49 -24.29
CA ASN A 16 -20.89 7.81 -23.37
C ASN A 16 -20.54 6.32 -23.27
N SER A 17 -20.58 5.82 -22.03
CA SER A 17 -20.41 4.40 -21.77
C SER A 17 -21.73 3.83 -21.28
N LEU A 18 -22.21 2.81 -21.97
CA LEU A 18 -23.41 2.06 -21.61
C LEU A 18 -22.99 0.82 -20.82
N HIS A 19 -23.01 0.93 -19.52
CA HIS A 19 -22.89 -0.23 -18.63
C HIS A 19 -24.27 -0.57 -18.11
N ASP A 20 -24.89 -1.56 -18.74
CA ASP A 20 -26.28 -1.95 -18.48
C ASP A 20 -26.53 -2.54 -17.09
N LYS A 21 -25.48 -2.72 -16.28
CA LYS A 21 -25.58 -3.44 -15.01
C LYS A 21 -25.34 -2.60 -13.77
N ASP A 22 -24.82 -1.38 -13.91
CA ASP A 22 -24.41 -0.58 -12.77
C ASP A 22 -25.29 0.67 -12.67
N ASP A 23 -26.00 0.75 -11.56
CA ASP A 23 -26.78 1.92 -11.21
C ASP A 23 -25.92 2.81 -10.29
N PHE A 24 -25.82 4.09 -10.64
CA PHE A 24 -24.99 5.05 -9.91
C PHE A 24 -25.87 6.01 -9.13
N GLU A 25 -25.42 6.41 -7.97
CA GLU A 25 -26.12 7.40 -7.13
C GLU A 25 -25.89 8.83 -7.61
N THR A 26 -24.71 9.09 -8.18
CA THR A 26 -24.32 10.44 -8.63
C THR A 26 -23.82 10.39 -10.08
N VAL A 27 -23.91 11.56 -10.75
CA VAL A 27 -23.35 11.74 -12.09
C VAL A 27 -21.83 11.55 -12.09
N GLU A 28 -21.17 12.00 -11.05
CA GLU A 28 -19.71 11.86 -10.89
C GLU A 28 -19.29 10.39 -10.86
N GLN A 29 -20.03 9.53 -10.17
CA GLN A 29 -19.77 8.10 -10.16
C GLN A 29 -19.95 7.48 -11.54
N ALA A 30 -21.00 7.86 -12.25
CA ALA A 30 -21.25 7.36 -13.60
C ALA A 30 -20.14 7.82 -14.57
N ASN A 31 -19.72 9.06 -14.49
CA ASN A 31 -18.64 9.61 -15.31
C ASN A 31 -17.29 8.96 -14.98
N GLU A 32 -17.02 8.69 -13.72
CA GLU A 32 -15.83 7.96 -13.29
C GLU A 32 -15.78 6.56 -13.90
N CYS A 33 -16.88 5.84 -13.84
CA CYS A 33 -16.99 4.52 -14.44
C CYS A 33 -16.76 4.57 -15.97
N ALA A 34 -17.37 5.53 -16.65
CA ALA A 34 -17.18 5.73 -18.09
C ALA A 34 -15.72 6.04 -18.43
N THR A 35 -15.06 6.87 -17.61
CA THR A 35 -13.65 7.22 -17.77
C THR A 35 -12.74 6.00 -17.58
N LEU A 36 -13.04 5.17 -16.59
CA LEU A 36 -12.25 3.96 -16.29
C LEU A 36 -12.37 2.88 -17.37
N HIS A 37 -13.40 2.93 -18.18
CA HIS A 37 -13.63 1.94 -19.26
C HIS A 37 -13.45 2.53 -20.66
N CYS A 38 -13.14 3.82 -20.77
CA CYS A 38 -12.86 4.47 -22.04
C CYS A 38 -11.46 4.15 -22.54
N ASN A 39 -11.30 4.00 -23.85
CA ASN A 39 -10.01 3.69 -24.48
C ASN A 39 -9.34 4.90 -25.12
N CYS A 40 -9.81 6.13 -24.88
CA CYS A 40 -9.11 7.31 -25.34
C CYS A 40 -7.75 7.46 -24.63
N ILE A 41 -6.82 8.17 -25.23
CA ILE A 41 -5.44 8.29 -24.74
C ILE A 41 -5.40 8.85 -23.33
N GLU A 42 -6.15 9.93 -23.08
CA GLU A 42 -6.16 10.60 -21.78
C GLU A 42 -6.81 9.73 -20.69
N ALA A 43 -7.92 9.04 -21.03
CA ALA A 43 -8.56 8.11 -20.11
C ALA A 43 -7.64 6.92 -19.78
N THR A 44 -6.90 6.42 -20.76
CA THR A 44 -5.91 5.34 -20.54
C THR A 44 -4.80 5.78 -19.60
N LYS A 45 -4.29 6.98 -19.75
CA LYS A 45 -3.29 7.54 -18.80
C LYS A 45 -3.88 7.67 -17.40
N TYR A 46 -5.09 8.15 -17.28
CA TYR A 46 -5.79 8.28 -16.01
C TYR A 46 -5.98 6.91 -15.32
N GLN A 47 -6.39 5.90 -16.09
CA GLN A 47 -6.56 4.53 -15.58
C GLN A 47 -5.26 3.97 -15.02
N VAL A 48 -4.13 4.17 -15.72
CA VAL A 48 -2.81 3.73 -15.26
C VAL A 48 -2.42 4.44 -13.96
N GLN A 49 -2.61 5.76 -13.88
CA GLN A 49 -2.31 6.53 -12.69
C GLN A 49 -3.17 6.12 -11.50
N LYS A 50 -4.46 5.91 -11.75
CA LYS A 50 -5.40 5.50 -10.69
C LYS A 50 -5.06 4.12 -10.16
N LYS A 51 -4.76 3.19 -11.04
CA LYS A 51 -4.34 1.85 -10.63
C LYS A 51 -3.05 1.88 -9.82
N ALA A 52 -2.07 2.67 -10.25
CA ALA A 52 -0.81 2.82 -9.52
C ALA A 52 -1.05 3.39 -8.11
N GLU A 53 -1.95 4.36 -7.97
CA GLU A 53 -2.31 4.92 -6.66
C GLU A 53 -3.03 3.90 -5.79
N GLU A 54 -3.96 3.15 -6.32
CA GLU A 54 -4.65 2.07 -5.60
C GLU A 54 -3.68 0.98 -5.17
N ASP A 55 -2.77 0.55 -6.04
CA ASP A 55 -1.75 -0.45 -5.74
C ASP A 55 -0.82 0.05 -4.63
N ARG A 56 -0.46 1.34 -4.65
CA ARG A 56 0.35 1.96 -3.61
C ARG A 56 -0.37 1.97 -2.26
N GLN A 57 -1.64 2.36 -2.23
CA GLN A 57 -2.44 2.35 -1.00
C GLN A 57 -2.57 0.95 -0.42
N GLN A 58 -2.78 -0.05 -1.26
CA GLN A 58 -2.82 -1.44 -0.82
C GLN A 58 -1.48 -1.93 -0.28
N ALA A 59 -0.37 -1.55 -0.93
CA ALA A 59 0.98 -1.89 -0.47
C ALA A 59 1.28 -1.28 0.89
N ILE A 60 0.89 -0.01 1.11
CA ILE A 60 1.05 0.66 2.41
C ILE A 60 0.22 -0.06 3.48
N LYS A 61 -1.02 -0.41 3.18
CA LYS A 61 -1.89 -1.14 4.11
C LYS A 61 -1.30 -2.49 4.49
N ARG A 62 -0.80 -3.25 3.53
CA ARG A 62 -0.13 -4.54 3.78
C ARG A 62 1.14 -4.35 4.61
N ALA A 63 1.90 -3.28 4.35
CA ALA A 63 3.08 -2.95 5.14
C ALA A 63 2.71 -2.66 6.59
N GLU A 64 1.67 -1.89 6.84
CA GLU A 64 1.15 -1.62 8.19
C GLU A 64 0.76 -2.91 8.91
N GLU A 65 0.07 -3.82 8.22
CA GLU A 65 -0.32 -5.12 8.76
C GLU A 65 0.90 -5.98 9.12
N GLN A 66 1.91 -6.03 8.26
CA GLN A 66 3.14 -6.78 8.50
C GLN A 66 3.94 -6.19 9.67
N ILE A 67 4.02 -4.88 9.75
CA ILE A 67 4.69 -4.20 10.86
C ILE A 67 3.97 -4.51 12.17
N GLU A 68 2.65 -4.46 12.19
CA GLU A 68 1.87 -4.79 13.38
C GLU A 68 2.04 -6.25 13.79
N ASN A 69 2.14 -7.17 12.83
CA ASN A 69 2.35 -8.58 13.09
C ASN A 69 3.76 -8.89 13.63
N LEU A 70 4.78 -8.19 13.15
CA LEU A 70 6.17 -8.46 13.54
C LEU A 70 6.64 -7.58 14.71
N PHE A 71 6.12 -6.38 14.84
CA PHE A 71 6.64 -5.35 15.77
C PHE A 71 5.58 -4.78 16.70
N GLY A 72 4.30 -5.04 16.47
CA GLY A 72 3.19 -4.56 17.26
C GLY A 72 2.56 -5.66 18.12
N GLY A 73 1.25 -5.53 18.36
CA GLY A 73 0.50 -6.49 19.17
C GLY A 73 0.52 -7.92 18.66
N GLY A 74 0.62 -8.12 17.34
CA GLY A 74 0.71 -9.43 16.71
C GLY A 74 2.04 -10.16 16.96
N SER A 75 3.08 -9.45 17.42
CA SER A 75 4.40 -10.04 17.67
C SER A 75 4.39 -11.11 18.76
N ALA A 76 3.46 -11.02 19.70
CA ALA A 76 3.31 -12.00 20.78
C ALA A 76 3.03 -13.42 20.25
N SER A 77 2.37 -13.55 19.11
CA SER A 77 2.11 -14.85 18.45
C SER A 77 3.39 -15.58 18.06
N TYR A 78 4.48 -14.84 17.86
CA TYR A 78 5.80 -15.39 17.52
C TYR A 78 6.76 -15.40 18.71
N GLY A 79 6.26 -15.12 19.93
CA GLY A 79 7.09 -15.02 21.11
C GLY A 79 8.00 -13.80 21.12
N LEU A 80 7.68 -12.78 20.36
CA LEU A 80 8.47 -11.55 20.22
C LEU A 80 7.84 -10.41 21.03
N LEU A 81 8.66 -9.44 21.43
CA LEU A 81 8.19 -8.25 22.13
C LEU A 81 7.84 -7.15 21.12
N PRO A 82 6.78 -6.38 21.39
CA PRO A 82 6.43 -5.24 20.54
C PRO A 82 7.45 -4.11 20.71
N VAL A 83 7.59 -3.27 19.68
CA VAL A 83 8.40 -2.08 19.71
C VAL A 83 7.54 -0.83 19.89
N GLU A 84 8.17 0.29 20.23
CA GLU A 84 7.47 1.55 20.40
C GLU A 84 6.85 2.05 19.09
N ASN A 85 5.77 2.81 19.19
CA ASN A 85 5.05 3.32 18.01
C ASN A 85 5.94 4.17 17.11
N ILE A 86 6.83 4.97 17.67
CA ILE A 86 7.75 5.80 16.88
C ILE A 86 8.69 4.95 16.01
N ILE A 87 9.08 3.79 16.52
CA ILE A 87 9.91 2.84 15.76
C ILE A 87 9.08 2.20 14.64
N LYS A 88 7.83 1.84 14.91
CA LYS A 88 6.92 1.32 13.87
C LYS A 88 6.69 2.34 12.76
N GLU A 89 6.54 3.61 13.09
CA GLU A 89 6.41 4.70 12.12
C GLU A 89 7.67 4.85 11.26
N LEU A 90 8.84 4.76 11.86
CA LEU A 90 10.11 4.81 11.14
C LEU A 90 10.22 3.65 10.14
N ILE A 91 9.84 2.45 10.57
CA ILE A 91 9.84 1.26 9.70
C ILE A 91 8.87 1.46 8.53
N LEU A 92 7.66 1.94 8.80
CA LEU A 92 6.66 2.20 7.77
C LEU A 92 7.14 3.25 6.76
N ASN A 93 7.67 4.37 7.22
CA ASN A 93 8.18 5.42 6.35
C ASN A 93 9.32 4.92 5.47
N SER A 94 10.22 4.13 6.04
CA SER A 94 11.30 3.48 5.28
C SER A 94 10.77 2.53 4.22
N ALA A 95 9.74 1.75 4.55
CA ALA A 95 9.09 0.84 3.61
C ALA A 95 8.44 1.59 2.44
N ILE A 96 7.78 2.70 2.71
CA ILE A 96 7.16 3.55 1.68
C ILE A 96 8.24 4.10 0.73
N MET A 97 9.35 4.57 1.27
CA MET A 97 10.47 5.07 0.47
C MET A 97 11.07 3.97 -0.43
N ILE A 98 11.14 2.75 0.05
CA ILE A 98 11.58 1.60 -0.75
C ILE A 98 10.55 1.26 -1.84
N TYR A 99 9.26 1.29 -1.50
CA TYR A 99 8.19 1.08 -2.47
C TYR A 99 8.25 2.09 -3.62
N ASP A 100 8.47 3.35 -3.29
CA ASP A 100 8.58 4.44 -4.26
C ASP A 100 9.94 4.48 -4.97
N SER A 101 10.80 3.50 -4.74
CA SER A 101 12.14 3.37 -5.35
C SER A 101 13.10 4.50 -5.00
N LEU A 102 12.85 5.21 -3.90
CA LEU A 102 13.76 6.21 -3.36
C LEU A 102 14.95 5.58 -2.65
N LEU A 103 14.77 4.40 -2.10
CA LEU A 103 15.78 3.59 -1.45
C LEU A 103 15.71 2.16 -1.98
N LYS A 104 16.85 1.49 -2.06
CA LYS A 104 16.93 0.09 -2.47
C LYS A 104 16.54 -0.85 -1.33
N ASP A 105 17.15 -0.66 -0.18
CA ASP A 105 16.89 -1.40 1.04
C ASP A 105 17.24 -0.53 2.25
N VAL A 106 16.76 -0.92 3.42
CA VAL A 106 17.05 -0.24 4.68
C VAL A 106 17.28 -1.30 5.75
N SER A 107 18.33 -1.11 6.53
CA SER A 107 18.58 -1.89 7.75
C SER A 107 18.53 -0.95 8.94
N ILE A 108 17.71 -1.26 9.92
CA ILE A 108 17.56 -0.47 11.14
C ILE A 108 17.94 -1.33 12.33
N ASN A 109 18.93 -0.89 13.09
CA ASN A 109 19.27 -1.49 14.36
C ASN A 109 18.48 -0.80 15.46
N ILE A 110 17.46 -1.49 15.97
CA ILE A 110 16.56 -0.94 16.98
C ILE A 110 17.21 -1.01 18.37
N THR A 111 17.78 -2.18 18.66
CA THR A 111 18.59 -2.41 19.86
C THR A 111 19.86 -3.16 19.47
N SER A 112 20.74 -3.43 20.44
CA SER A 112 21.92 -4.27 20.19
C SER A 112 21.56 -5.69 19.72
N CYS A 113 20.34 -6.14 20.02
CA CYS A 113 19.86 -7.49 19.71
C CYS A 113 18.77 -7.53 18.64
N LEU A 114 18.15 -6.40 18.34
CA LEU A 114 16.98 -6.33 17.44
C LEU A 114 17.31 -5.50 16.21
N LYS A 115 17.19 -6.13 15.06
CA LYS A 115 17.40 -5.52 13.75
C LYS A 115 16.24 -5.81 12.82
N VAL A 116 15.88 -4.83 12.01
CA VAL A 116 14.93 -5.02 10.90
C VAL A 116 15.62 -4.67 9.59
N LYS A 117 15.38 -5.49 8.58
CA LYS A 117 15.79 -5.23 7.20
C LYS A 117 14.54 -5.16 6.34
N ILE A 118 14.43 -4.11 5.54
CA ILE A 118 13.32 -3.87 4.63
C ILE A 118 13.88 -3.83 3.22
N SER A 119 13.29 -4.57 2.31
CA SER A 119 13.69 -4.61 0.91
C SER A 119 12.47 -4.83 0.02
N LYS A 120 12.66 -4.64 -1.27
CA LYS A 120 11.64 -4.93 -2.27
C LYS A 120 12.11 -6.10 -3.11
N SER A 121 11.26 -7.12 -3.26
CA SER A 121 11.56 -8.28 -4.08
C SER A 121 11.55 -7.92 -5.57
N THR A 122 12.06 -8.81 -6.41
CA THR A 122 12.03 -8.66 -7.87
C THR A 122 10.60 -8.53 -8.41
N LYS A 123 9.62 -9.05 -7.68
CA LYS A 123 8.19 -8.93 -8.00
C LYS A 123 7.55 -7.64 -7.50
N GLY A 124 8.34 -6.74 -6.89
CA GLY A 124 7.85 -5.46 -6.36
C GLY A 124 7.17 -5.55 -5.01
N LYS A 125 7.26 -6.67 -4.31
CA LYS A 125 6.67 -6.83 -2.97
C LYS A 125 7.66 -6.42 -1.89
N LEU A 126 7.17 -5.69 -0.88
CA LEU A 126 7.95 -5.33 0.29
C LEU A 126 8.19 -6.55 1.16
N THR A 127 9.43 -6.72 1.61
CA THR A 127 9.85 -7.81 2.48
C THR A 127 10.43 -7.23 3.77
N PHE A 128 9.93 -7.70 4.90
CA PHE A 128 10.38 -7.32 6.22
C PHE A 128 11.06 -8.53 6.88
N VAL A 129 12.28 -8.35 7.34
CA VAL A 129 13.00 -9.37 8.09
C VAL A 129 13.34 -8.81 9.46
N ARG A 130 12.78 -9.41 10.49
CA ARG A 130 13.12 -9.12 11.89
C ARG A 130 14.14 -10.14 12.38
N SER A 131 15.24 -9.66 12.96
CA SER A 131 16.26 -10.51 13.55
C SER A 131 16.43 -10.14 15.02
N ASP A 132 16.13 -11.10 15.90
CA ASP A 132 16.32 -10.96 17.35
C ASP A 132 17.49 -11.87 17.72
N ALA A 133 18.66 -11.28 17.92
CA ALA A 133 19.85 -12.03 18.34
C ALA A 133 20.04 -11.90 19.83
N ALA A 134 20.03 -12.99 20.55
CA ALA A 134 20.47 -13.02 21.93
C ALA A 134 21.99 -13.02 21.96
N VAL A 135 22.59 -11.91 22.41
CA VAL A 135 24.02 -11.81 22.61
C VAL A 135 24.29 -12.00 24.08
N PHE A 136 24.94 -13.10 24.41
CA PHE A 136 25.43 -13.36 25.78
C PHE A 136 26.86 -12.87 25.89
N LYS A 137 27.03 -11.70 26.49
CA LYS A 137 28.34 -11.14 26.77
C LYS A 137 28.56 -11.15 28.28
N GLN A 138 29.61 -11.84 28.73
CA GLN A 138 30.04 -11.80 30.11
C GLN A 138 31.28 -10.92 30.19
N GLU A 139 31.19 -9.85 31.00
CA GLU A 139 32.30 -9.04 31.36
C GLU A 139 32.77 -9.47 32.76
N VAL A 140 34.02 -9.83 32.86
CA VAL A 140 34.64 -10.26 34.09
C VAL A 140 35.47 -9.09 34.68
#